data_a1b86e16848548ea11c2ffed08b901b2
#
_entry.id   a1b86e16848548ea11c2ffed08b901b2
#
_cell.length_a   1.000
_cell.length_b   1.000
_cell.length_c   1.000
_cell.angle_alpha   90.00
_cell.angle_beta   90.00
_cell.angle_gamma   90.00
#
_symmetry.space_group_name_H-M   'P 1'
#
loop_
_entity.id
_entity.type
_entity.pdbx_description
1 polymer ?
#
loop_
_entity_poly.entity_id
_entity_poly.type
_entity_poly.pdbx_seq_one_letter_code
_entity_poly.pdbx_strand_id
1 'polypeptide(L)'
;MSILETIKKWLLDQEDPEVPDQPDNQDEKDQIDFQKEENFENVDVVVLISKPKSFKDAQALCRHIKKGRAIMINLDDMIPEEKQRLVDFISGVVMAQDGMIAKIHNNAYVCAARNIGIINIDRKQ
;
A
#
# COMPACT_ATOMS: atom_id res chain seq x y z
N MET A 1 20.61 2.86 21.42
CA MET A 1 19.96 2.61 20.17
C MET A 1 18.86 3.58 19.96
N SER A 2 18.75 4.11 18.80
CA SER A 2 17.75 5.11 18.55
C SER A 2 16.39 4.48 18.36
N ILE A 3 15.37 5.27 18.57
CA ILE A 3 14.01 4.78 18.40
C ILE A 3 13.82 4.36 16.96
N LEU A 4 14.43 5.09 16.05
CA LEU A 4 14.28 4.79 14.66
C LEU A 4 14.84 3.42 14.33
N GLU A 5 15.97 3.07 14.90
CA GLU A 5 16.54 1.78 14.65
C GLU A 5 15.70 0.68 15.26
N THR A 6 15.11 0.94 16.39
CA THR A 6 14.26 -0.04 17.02
C THR A 6 13.04 -0.31 16.16
N ILE A 7 12.47 0.73 15.60
CA ILE A 7 11.31 0.56 14.75
C ILE A 7 11.67 -0.18 13.48
N LYS A 8 12.82 0.12 12.91
CA LYS A 8 13.22 -0.59 11.72
C LYS A 8 13.41 -2.06 12.00
N LYS A 9 14.01 -2.38 13.11
CA LYS A 9 14.25 -3.76 13.43
C LYS A 9 12.94 -4.48 13.64
N TRP A 10 12.01 -3.81 14.30
CA TRP A 10 10.71 -4.41 14.53
C TRP A 10 9.98 -4.70 13.21
N LEU A 11 10.06 -3.77 12.28
CA LEU A 11 9.40 -3.97 11.00
C LEU A 11 10.05 -5.09 10.21
N LEU A 12 11.37 -5.18 10.27
CA LEU A 12 12.03 -6.25 9.55
C LEU A 12 11.69 -7.60 10.15
N ASP A 13 11.63 -7.65 11.45
CA ASP A 13 11.28 -8.91 12.07
C ASP A 13 9.89 -9.36 11.68
N GLN A 14 9.03 -8.39 11.49
CA GLN A 14 7.71 -8.80 11.15
C GLN A 14 7.59 -9.31 9.76
N GLU A 15 8.46 -8.87 8.89
CA GLU A 15 8.33 -9.37 7.62
C GLU A 15 8.74 -10.75 7.53
N ASP A 16 9.48 -11.18 8.39
CA ASP A 16 10.05 -12.36 8.25
C ASP A 16 9.25 -13.50 8.18
N PRO A 17 8.90 -13.92 9.05
CA PRO A 17 8.40 -15.16 9.19
C PRO A 17 7.24 -15.55 8.53
N GLU A 18 6.45 -15.09 8.71
CA GLU A 18 5.36 -15.60 8.38
C GLU A 18 5.02 -15.68 7.17
N VAL A 19 5.41 -15.08 6.66
CA VAL A 19 5.08 -15.08 5.43
C VAL A 19 4.76 -16.37 4.98
N PRO A 20 5.35 -17.21 5.32
CA PRO A 20 5.19 -18.43 4.76
C PRO A 20 3.86 -18.89 4.71
N ASP A 21 3.28 -18.73 5.42
CA ASP A 21 2.17 -19.33 5.46
C ASP A 21 1.24 -19.01 4.63
N GLN A 22 1.29 -18.30 4.04
CA GLN A 22 0.34 -17.99 3.35
C GLN A 22 0.09 -18.77 2.40
N PRO A 23 -0.22 -19.60 2.45
CA PRO A 23 -0.49 -20.56 1.62
C PRO A 23 -1.56 -20.20 0.83
N ASP A 24 -1.90 -19.40 0.72
CA ASP A 24 -2.93 -19.10 0.25
C ASP A 24 -3.05 -19.14 -1.06
N ASN A 25 -3.88 -19.80 -1.45
CA ASN A 25 -4.19 -19.91 -2.72
C ASN A 25 -4.67 -18.68 -3.27
N GLN A 26 -5.15 -17.86 -2.49
CA GLN A 26 -5.58 -16.68 -2.99
C GLN A 26 -4.47 -15.94 -3.49
N ASP A 27 -3.37 -16.15 -2.96
CA ASP A 27 -2.23 -15.42 -3.35
C ASP A 27 -1.86 -15.75 -4.76
N GLU A 28 -2.32 -16.82 -5.27
CA GLU A 28 -1.98 -17.13 -6.60
C GLU A 28 -2.51 -16.12 -7.57
N LYS A 29 -3.66 -15.60 -7.30
CA LYS A 29 -4.19 -14.59 -8.18
C LYS A 29 -3.36 -13.34 -8.05
N ASP A 30 -2.93 -13.04 -6.86
CA ASP A 30 -2.11 -11.86 -6.69
C ASP A 30 -0.78 -12.06 -7.37
N GLN A 31 -0.28 -13.26 -7.39
CA GLN A 31 0.98 -13.50 -8.02
C GLN A 31 0.88 -13.27 -9.52
N ILE A 32 -0.26 -13.60 -10.10
CA ILE A 32 -0.42 -13.36 -11.49
C ILE A 32 -0.33 -11.89 -11.78
N ASP A 33 -0.88 -11.07 -10.89
CA ASP A 33 -0.81 -9.64 -11.08
C ASP A 33 0.61 -9.15 -10.95
N PHE A 34 1.39 -9.73 -10.04
CA PHE A 34 2.76 -9.32 -9.89
C PHE A 34 3.54 -9.68 -11.15
N GLN A 35 3.23 -10.78 -11.76
CA GLN A 35 3.93 -11.14 -12.94
C GLN A 35 3.64 -10.17 -14.04
N LYS A 36 2.45 -9.62 -14.08
CA LYS A 36 2.15 -8.64 -15.08
C LYS A 36 2.97 -7.40 -14.84
N GLU A 37 3.22 -7.09 -13.57
CA GLU A 37 4.02 -5.93 -13.28
C GLU A 37 5.39 -6.05 -13.89
N GLU A 38 5.91 -7.25 -13.96
CA GLU A 38 7.24 -7.39 -14.47
C GLU A 38 7.31 -7.09 -15.94
N ASN A 39 6.17 -7.04 -16.61
CA ASN A 39 6.17 -6.75 -18.00
C ASN A 39 6.22 -5.25 -18.28
N PHE A 40 6.25 -4.43 -17.24
CA PHE A 40 6.25 -3.01 -17.44
C PHE A 40 7.64 -2.45 -17.25
N GLU A 41 8.64 -3.12 -17.75
CA GLU A 41 9.98 -2.65 -17.55
C GLU A 41 10.23 -1.33 -18.19
N ASN A 42 9.54 -1.04 -19.28
CA ASN A 42 9.78 0.19 -19.99
C ASN A 42 8.87 1.31 -19.51
N VAL A 43 8.17 1.11 -18.43
CA VAL A 43 7.23 2.10 -17.96
C VAL A 43 7.79 2.78 -16.72
N ASP A 44 7.75 4.09 -16.68
CA ASP A 44 8.29 4.82 -15.55
C ASP A 44 7.35 4.88 -14.36
N VAL A 45 6.09 4.82 -14.59
CA VAL A 45 5.11 4.97 -13.51
C VAL A 45 4.15 3.80 -13.54
N VAL A 46 3.97 3.18 -12.40
CA VAL A 46 3.04 2.07 -12.29
C VAL A 46 1.99 2.44 -11.26
N VAL A 47 0.73 2.31 -11.63
CA VAL A 47 -0.37 2.54 -10.70
C VAL A 47 -1.07 1.21 -10.50
N LEU A 48 -1.18 0.80 -9.25
CA LEU A 48 -1.81 -0.46 -8.92
C LEU A 48 -3.19 -0.19 -8.37
N ILE A 49 -4.05 -1.15 -8.48
CA ILE A 49 -5.39 -1.05 -7.94
C ILE A 49 -5.58 -2.22 -7.00
N SER A 50 -6.06 -1.94 -5.81
CA SER A 50 -6.22 -2.99 -4.81
C SER A 50 -7.55 -2.85 -4.10
N LYS A 51 -8.12 -3.96 -3.74
CA LYS A 51 -9.34 -3.98 -2.95
C LYS A 51 -9.08 -4.92 -1.78
N PRO A 52 -8.38 -4.45 -0.77
CA PRO A 52 -8.00 -5.31 0.34
C PRO A 52 -9.22 -5.73 1.13
N LYS A 53 -9.13 -6.87 1.76
CA LYS A 53 -10.24 -7.38 2.52
C LYS A 53 -10.00 -7.32 4.01
N SER A 54 -8.78 -7.13 4.43
CA SER A 54 -8.50 -7.00 5.85
C SER A 54 -7.19 -6.29 6.03
N PHE A 55 -6.88 -5.96 7.27
CA PHE A 55 -5.63 -5.26 7.57
C PHE A 55 -4.42 -6.13 7.24
N LYS A 56 -4.61 -7.42 7.04
CA LYS A 56 -3.50 -8.27 6.71
C LYS A 56 -2.84 -7.86 5.40
N ASP A 57 -3.56 -7.17 4.55
CA ASP A 57 -3.01 -6.78 3.26
C ASP A 57 -2.11 -5.56 3.36
N ALA A 58 -2.01 -4.96 4.53
CA ALA A 58 -1.30 -3.69 4.67
C ALA A 58 0.16 -3.77 4.28
N GLN A 59 0.84 -4.84 4.65
CA GLN A 59 2.25 -4.92 4.36
C GLN A 59 2.54 -4.98 2.87
N ALA A 60 1.72 -5.72 2.15
CA ALA A 60 1.92 -5.82 0.71
C ALA A 60 1.72 -4.46 0.05
N LEU A 61 0.70 -3.73 0.51
CA LEU A 61 0.47 -2.41 -0.04
C LEU A 61 1.64 -1.49 0.25
N CYS A 62 2.17 -1.57 1.45
CA CYS A 62 3.28 -0.71 1.82
C CYS A 62 4.53 -1.03 1.01
N ARG A 63 4.75 -2.28 0.68
CA ARG A 63 5.91 -2.61 -0.12
C ARG A 63 5.85 -1.95 -1.48
N HIS A 64 4.67 -1.92 -2.07
CA HIS A 64 4.52 -1.27 -3.36
C HIS A 64 4.78 0.22 -3.25
N ILE A 65 4.29 0.85 -2.19
CA ILE A 65 4.51 2.27 -2.02
C ILE A 65 6.01 2.54 -1.85
N LYS A 66 6.68 1.69 -1.10
CA LYS A 66 8.11 1.89 -0.88
C LYS A 66 8.91 1.71 -2.17
N LYS A 67 8.37 0.98 -3.12
CA LYS A 67 9.05 0.82 -4.40
C LYS A 67 8.75 1.94 -5.36
N GLY A 68 8.03 2.94 -4.93
CA GLY A 68 7.76 4.09 -5.79
C GLY A 68 6.52 3.97 -6.65
N ARG A 69 5.63 3.07 -6.32
CA ARG A 69 4.42 2.89 -7.09
C ARG A 69 3.25 3.60 -6.45
N ALA A 70 2.25 3.90 -7.25
CA ALA A 70 1.03 4.49 -6.71
C ALA A 70 -0.01 3.39 -6.59
N ILE A 71 -0.90 3.50 -5.62
CA ILE A 71 -1.93 2.50 -5.41
C ILE A 71 -3.27 3.18 -5.22
N MET A 72 -4.27 2.71 -5.94
CA MET A 72 -5.64 3.11 -5.70
C MET A 72 -6.28 2.01 -4.89
N ILE A 73 -6.80 2.35 -3.73
CA ILE A 73 -7.30 1.38 -2.77
C ILE A 73 -8.79 1.57 -2.58
N ASN A 74 -9.52 0.47 -2.69
CA ASN A 74 -10.95 0.47 -2.45
C ASN A 74 -11.23 -0.34 -1.20
N LEU A 75 -11.81 0.27 -0.19
CA LEU A 75 -12.02 -0.36 1.09
C LEU A 75 -13.43 -0.87 1.32
N ASP A 76 -14.19 -1.03 0.25
CA ASP A 76 -15.57 -1.45 0.41
C ASP A 76 -15.73 -2.80 1.09
N ASP A 77 -14.77 -3.68 0.96
CA ASP A 77 -14.88 -5.00 1.53
C ASP A 77 -14.36 -5.12 2.95
N MET A 78 -13.96 -4.03 3.57
CA MET A 78 -13.39 -4.08 4.90
C MET A 78 -14.37 -3.58 5.93
N ILE A 79 -14.30 -4.14 7.13
CA ILE A 79 -15.14 -3.66 8.20
C ILE A 79 -14.61 -2.34 8.71
N PRO A 80 -15.46 -1.51 9.30
CA PRO A 80 -15.05 -0.14 9.64
C PRO A 80 -13.80 -0.03 10.50
N GLU A 81 -13.65 -0.91 11.47
CA GLU A 81 -12.49 -0.81 12.34
C GLU A 81 -11.21 -1.06 11.58
N GLU A 82 -11.25 -1.98 10.63
CA GLU A 82 -10.04 -2.27 9.90
C GLU A 82 -9.80 -1.25 8.81
N LYS A 83 -10.85 -0.63 8.30
CA LYS A 83 -10.64 0.45 7.35
C LYS A 83 -9.81 1.53 7.98
N GLN A 84 -10.17 1.94 9.18
CA GLN A 84 -9.48 3.03 9.84
C GLN A 84 -8.04 2.65 10.13
N ARG A 85 -7.82 1.42 10.58
CA ARG A 85 -6.47 0.98 10.86
C ARG A 85 -5.62 0.99 9.59
N LEU A 86 -6.18 0.53 8.49
CA LEU A 86 -5.43 0.46 7.26
C LEU A 86 -5.10 1.86 6.76
N VAL A 87 -6.06 2.77 6.81
CA VAL A 87 -5.83 4.12 6.35
C VAL A 87 -4.76 4.78 7.21
N ASP A 88 -4.83 4.60 8.53
CA ASP A 88 -3.85 5.20 9.42
C ASP A 88 -2.46 4.64 9.17
N PHE A 89 -2.38 3.34 8.96
CA PHE A 89 -1.10 2.71 8.75
C PHE A 89 -0.49 3.16 7.41
N ILE A 90 -1.28 3.15 6.37
CA ILE A 90 -0.78 3.55 5.07
C ILE A 90 -0.43 5.04 5.06
N SER A 91 -1.22 5.85 5.76
CA SER A 91 -0.90 7.27 5.85
C SER A 91 0.48 7.47 6.48
N GLY A 92 0.79 6.68 7.50
CA GLY A 92 2.10 6.78 8.13
C GLY A 92 3.21 6.40 7.18
N VAL A 93 3.01 5.33 6.41
CA VAL A 93 4.03 4.90 5.47
C VAL A 93 4.23 5.95 4.38
N VAL A 94 3.13 6.49 3.87
CA VAL A 94 3.19 7.47 2.81
C VAL A 94 3.90 8.73 3.30
N MET A 95 3.58 9.16 4.51
CA MET A 95 4.23 10.33 5.07
C MET A 95 5.72 10.09 5.26
N ALA A 96 6.08 8.90 5.68
CA ALA A 96 7.49 8.58 5.86
C ALA A 96 8.24 8.57 4.53
N GLN A 97 7.53 8.37 3.43
CA GLN A 97 8.14 8.38 2.11
C GLN A 97 7.97 9.75 1.43
N ASP A 98 7.52 10.74 2.16
CA ASP A 98 7.30 12.08 1.62
C ASP A 98 6.28 12.03 0.48
N GLY A 99 5.33 11.16 0.59
CA GLY A 99 4.34 11.02 -0.46
C GLY A 99 3.02 11.65 -0.11
N MET A 100 1.97 11.19 -0.74
CA MET A 100 0.65 11.74 -0.56
C MET A 100 -0.39 10.65 -0.49
N ILE A 101 -1.47 10.90 0.22
CA ILE A 101 -2.61 10.03 0.22
C ILE A 101 -3.81 10.93 0.08
N ALA A 102 -4.70 10.62 -0.83
CA ALA A 102 -5.87 11.45 -1.08
C ALA A 102 -7.10 10.58 -1.12
N LYS A 103 -8.17 11.07 -0.51
CA LYS A 103 -9.43 10.34 -0.52
C LYS A 103 -10.17 10.73 -1.78
N ILE A 104 -10.53 9.74 -2.59
CA ILE A 104 -11.22 9.98 -3.83
C ILE A 104 -12.71 9.90 -3.63
N HIS A 105 -13.13 8.98 -2.79
CA HIS A 105 -14.55 8.76 -2.58
C HIS A 105 -14.66 8.11 -1.21
N ASN A 106 -15.85 7.78 -0.77
CA ASN A 106 -16.05 7.33 0.60
C ASN A 106 -15.10 6.25 1.06
N ASN A 107 -14.86 5.26 0.26
CA ASN A 107 -13.98 4.18 0.65
C ASN A 107 -12.84 4.01 -0.33
N ALA A 108 -12.55 5.03 -1.10
CA ALA A 108 -11.53 4.93 -2.12
C ALA A 108 -10.44 5.97 -1.89
N TYR A 109 -9.21 5.53 -1.95
CA TYR A 109 -8.06 6.39 -1.71
C TYR A 109 -7.01 6.16 -2.78
N VAL A 110 -6.19 7.16 -3.02
CA VAL A 110 -5.03 6.97 -3.88
C VAL A 110 -3.82 7.41 -3.08
N CYS A 111 -2.78 6.61 -3.10
CA CYS A 111 -1.58 6.92 -2.35
C CYS A 111 -0.36 6.66 -3.20
N ALA A 112 0.66 7.44 -2.97
CA ALA A 112 1.89 7.32 -3.73
C ALA A 112 3.05 7.91 -2.95
N ALA A 113 4.23 7.42 -3.24
CA ALA A 113 5.43 7.97 -2.66
C ALA A 113 5.77 9.27 -3.37
N ARG A 114 6.82 9.92 -2.94
CA ARG A 114 7.11 11.30 -3.42
C ARG A 114 7.41 11.37 -4.91
N ASN A 115 7.79 10.28 -5.52
CA ASN A 115 8.13 10.33 -6.94
C ASN A 115 6.90 10.48 -7.84
N ILE A 116 5.71 10.42 -7.29
CA ILE A 116 4.50 10.53 -8.08
C ILE A 116 3.61 11.58 -7.46
N GLY A 117 3.26 12.58 -8.22
CA GLY A 117 2.40 13.64 -7.71
C GLY A 117 0.95 13.31 -7.93
N ILE A 118 0.10 13.71 -7.00
CA ILE A 118 -1.32 13.51 -7.10
C ILE A 118 -1.98 14.86 -6.91
N ILE A 119 -2.77 15.27 -7.88
CA ILE A 119 -3.43 16.56 -7.82
C ILE A 119 -4.92 16.37 -8.05
N ASN A 120 -5.71 16.96 -7.15
CA ASN A 120 -7.15 16.88 -7.29
C ASN A 120 -7.61 18.17 -7.96
N ILE A 121 -7.97 18.12 -9.21
CA ILE A 121 -8.28 19.32 -9.97
C ILE A 121 -9.67 19.86 -9.67
N ASP A 122 -10.51 19.07 -9.02
CA ASP A 122 -11.85 19.56 -8.69
C ASP A 122 -11.94 20.14 -7.31
N ARG A 123 -10.84 20.17 -6.58
CA ARG A 123 -10.91 20.63 -5.23
C ARG A 123 -11.06 22.12 -5.22
N LYS A 124 -12.01 22.63 -4.44
CA LYS A 124 -12.19 24.03 -4.32
C LYS A 124 -11.62 24.51 -3.04
N GLN A 125 -11.08 25.66 -3.04
CA GLN A 125 -10.49 26.20 -1.84
C GLN A 125 -11.34 27.28 -1.25
#